data_4aaf3585fb195d61aea2bc25e6ebc679
#
_entry.id   4aaf3585fb195d61aea2bc25e6ebc679
#
_cell.length_a   1.000
_cell.length_b   1.000
_cell.length_c   1.000
_cell.angle_alpha   90.00
_cell.angle_beta   90.00
_cell.angle_gamma   90.00
#
_symmetry.space_group_name_H-M   'P 1'
#
loop_
_entity.id
_entity.type
_entity.pdbx_description
1 polymer ?
#
loop_
_entity_poly.entity_id
_entity_poly.type
_entity_poly.pdbx_seq_one_letter_code
_entity_poly.pdbx_strand_id
1 'polypeptide(L)'
;GILVNREGDRFVQELDRRDVISNGIKNQTDGVAFLLFDQAAADETGLLKQHADEYENSEARGVIVKGDTLEDVAKAQGVDAAELQKTVEKWNQYCADGKDPDFGYSAEMNVIGDGPYYLMACKPAVHYTMGGLHITPEAEVLTVEGTPIAGLYAAGEVAGHKMGTNRLGSC
;
A
#
# COMPACT_ATOMS: atom_id res chain seq x y z
N GLY A 1 -4.36 9.79 -2.75
CA GLY A 1 -3.21 9.51 -3.61
C GLY A 1 -3.42 8.28 -4.48
N ILE A 2 -2.58 8.08 -5.47
CA ILE A 2 -2.62 6.96 -6.44
C ILE A 2 -1.32 6.18 -6.45
N LEU A 3 -1.38 4.89 -6.82
CA LEU A 3 -0.21 4.04 -7.04
C LEU A 3 0.19 4.05 -8.52
N VAL A 4 1.44 4.38 -8.80
CA VAL A 4 2.01 4.36 -10.14
C VAL A 4 3.23 3.43 -10.20
N ASN A 5 3.53 2.92 -11.38
CA ASN A 5 4.72 2.15 -11.65
C ASN A 5 5.90 3.05 -12.10
N ARG A 6 7.02 2.46 -12.47
CA ARG A 6 8.20 3.19 -12.93
C ARG A 6 7.97 3.88 -14.29
N GLU A 7 7.06 3.34 -15.07
CA GLU A 7 6.62 3.87 -16.36
C GLU A 7 5.66 5.06 -16.21
N GLY A 8 5.19 5.37 -14.98
CA GLY A 8 4.29 6.48 -14.69
C GLY A 8 2.81 6.12 -14.75
N ASP A 9 2.47 4.86 -15.01
CA ASP A 9 1.10 4.38 -15.15
C ASP A 9 0.50 3.88 -13.84
N ARG A 10 -0.80 4.08 -13.62
CA ARG A 10 -1.59 3.32 -12.65
C ARG A 10 -1.76 1.88 -13.15
N PHE A 11 -1.76 0.91 -12.23
CA PHE A 11 -1.79 -0.51 -12.58
C PHE A 11 -2.72 -1.35 -11.69
N VAL A 12 -3.34 -0.76 -10.68
CA VAL A 12 -4.20 -1.45 -9.71
C VAL A 12 -5.21 -0.48 -9.09
N GLN A 13 -6.31 -1.01 -8.58
CA GLN A 13 -7.22 -0.27 -7.69
C GLN A 13 -6.57 -0.18 -6.30
N GLU A 14 -6.30 1.03 -5.83
CA GLU A 14 -5.48 1.30 -4.63
C GLU A 14 -6.13 0.86 -3.32
N LEU A 15 -7.44 0.64 -3.32
CA LEU A 15 -8.21 0.18 -2.17
C LEU A 15 -8.65 -1.29 -2.27
N ASP A 16 -8.10 -2.03 -3.22
CA ASP A 16 -8.36 -3.47 -3.33
C ASP A 16 -7.70 -4.23 -2.17
N ARG A 17 -7.93 -5.52 -2.10
CA ARG A 17 -7.32 -6.39 -1.10
C ARG A 17 -5.80 -6.31 -1.17
N ARG A 18 -5.17 -6.40 0.00
CA ARG A 18 -3.71 -6.28 0.14
C ARG A 18 -2.93 -7.28 -0.71
N ASP A 19 -3.44 -8.50 -0.88
CA ASP A 19 -2.83 -9.52 -1.73
C ASP A 19 -2.88 -9.14 -3.21
N VAL A 20 -3.99 -8.53 -3.68
CA VAL A 20 -4.12 -8.03 -5.05
C VAL A 20 -3.14 -6.90 -5.31
N ILE A 21 -3.10 -5.89 -4.43
CA ILE A 21 -2.16 -4.76 -4.54
C ILE A 21 -0.71 -5.27 -4.49
N SER A 22 -0.38 -6.14 -3.53
CA SER A 22 0.97 -6.70 -3.39
C SER A 22 1.42 -7.48 -4.62
N ASN A 23 0.53 -8.27 -5.22
CA ASN A 23 0.81 -8.98 -6.46
C ASN A 23 0.91 -8.02 -7.65
N GLY A 24 0.06 -6.98 -7.70
CA GLY A 24 0.17 -5.90 -8.68
C GLY A 24 1.55 -5.25 -8.64
N ILE A 25 2.04 -4.87 -7.45
CA ILE A 25 3.38 -4.27 -7.27
C ILE A 25 4.50 -5.23 -7.69
N LYS A 26 4.42 -6.51 -7.27
CA LYS A 26 5.44 -7.52 -7.64
C LYS A 26 5.60 -7.72 -9.15
N ASN A 27 4.53 -7.48 -9.90
CA ASN A 27 4.52 -7.62 -11.36
C ASN A 27 5.02 -6.37 -12.09
N GLN A 28 5.28 -5.26 -11.38
CA GLN A 28 5.85 -4.05 -11.98
C GLN A 28 7.38 -4.17 -12.12
N THR A 29 7.97 -3.28 -12.91
CA THR A 29 9.43 -3.16 -13.08
C THR A 29 10.12 -3.08 -11.71
N ASP A 30 11.12 -3.90 -11.47
CA ASP A 30 11.86 -4.05 -10.20
C ASP A 30 11.01 -4.47 -8.98
N GLY A 31 9.74 -4.86 -9.17
CA GLY A 31 8.80 -5.17 -8.08
C GLY A 31 8.58 -3.99 -7.14
N VAL A 32 8.58 -2.77 -7.66
CA VAL A 32 8.36 -1.52 -6.94
C VAL A 32 7.22 -0.74 -7.55
N ALA A 33 6.46 -0.05 -6.70
CA ALA A 33 5.51 0.98 -7.08
C ALA A 33 5.79 2.27 -6.32
N PHE A 34 5.11 3.34 -6.68
CA PHE A 34 5.26 4.64 -6.06
C PHE A 34 3.89 5.19 -5.70
N LEU A 35 3.72 5.58 -4.43
CA LEU A 35 2.53 6.29 -3.99
C LEU A 35 2.73 7.78 -4.23
N LEU A 36 1.92 8.35 -5.11
CA LEU A 36 1.86 9.78 -5.40
C LEU A 36 0.73 10.44 -4.60
N PHE A 37 1.04 11.53 -3.93
CA PHE A 37 0.06 12.39 -3.27
C PHE A 37 0.59 13.83 -3.19
N ASP A 38 -0.30 14.79 -2.98
CA ASP A 38 0.00 16.21 -2.84
C ASP A 38 -0.01 16.67 -1.37
N GLN A 39 0.32 17.92 -1.15
CA GLN A 39 0.32 18.53 0.18
C GLN A 39 -1.07 18.55 0.82
N ALA A 40 -2.12 18.73 0.02
CA ALA A 40 -3.48 18.75 0.51
C ALA A 40 -3.87 17.40 1.14
N ALA A 41 -3.56 16.29 0.47
CA ALA A 41 -3.76 14.95 0.98
C ALA A 41 -2.88 14.66 2.23
N ALA A 42 -1.65 15.16 2.26
CA ALA A 42 -0.77 15.04 3.42
C ALA A 42 -1.32 15.78 4.65
N ASP A 43 -1.86 16.97 4.45
CA ASP A 43 -2.45 17.79 5.52
C ASP A 43 -3.78 17.22 6.01
N GLU A 44 -4.64 16.76 5.10
CA GLU A 44 -5.93 16.13 5.43
C GLU A 44 -5.75 14.89 6.30
N THR A 45 -4.82 14.01 5.93
CA THR A 45 -4.56 12.78 6.68
C THR A 45 -3.76 13.02 7.95
N GLY A 46 -2.94 14.06 7.99
CA GLY A 46 -2.02 14.36 9.09
C GLY A 46 -0.90 13.32 9.29
N LEU A 47 -0.80 12.32 8.40
CA LEU A 47 0.11 11.19 8.57
C LEU A 47 1.58 11.59 8.65
N LEU A 48 2.03 12.55 7.84
CA LEU A 48 3.41 13.00 7.87
C LEU A 48 3.78 13.67 9.21
N LYS A 49 2.81 14.33 9.86
CA LYS A 49 3.01 14.95 11.18
C LYS A 49 2.95 13.92 12.31
N GLN A 50 2.04 12.95 12.20
CA GLN A 50 1.91 11.88 13.20
C GLN A 50 3.11 10.94 13.22
N HIS A 51 3.78 10.76 12.08
CA HIS A 51 4.93 9.89 11.86
C HIS A 51 6.15 10.70 11.40
N ALA A 52 6.44 11.82 12.08
CA ALA A 52 7.49 12.76 11.66
C ALA A 52 8.88 12.10 11.60
N ASP A 53 9.22 11.30 12.60
CA ASP A 53 10.53 10.62 12.68
C ASP A 53 10.70 9.60 11.53
N GLU A 54 9.63 8.85 11.20
CA GLU A 54 9.63 7.89 10.09
C GLU A 54 9.66 8.62 8.75
N TYR A 55 8.98 9.76 8.63
CA TYR A 55 9.03 10.61 7.44
C TYR A 55 10.44 11.14 7.21
N GLU A 56 11.07 11.78 8.22
CA GLU A 56 12.43 12.31 8.11
C GLU A 56 13.46 11.23 7.75
N ASN A 57 13.36 10.05 8.37
CA ASN A 57 14.22 8.92 8.05
C ASN A 57 14.00 8.41 6.62
N SER A 58 12.76 8.36 6.15
CA SER A 58 12.41 7.90 4.80
C SER A 58 12.85 8.91 3.74
N GLU A 59 12.71 10.20 4.00
CA GLU A 59 13.18 11.27 3.14
C GLU A 59 14.72 11.28 3.04
N ALA A 60 15.43 11.19 4.17
CA ALA A 60 16.88 11.10 4.21
C ALA A 60 17.46 9.91 3.43
N ARG A 61 16.68 8.82 3.32
CA ARG A 61 17.02 7.62 2.54
C ARG A 61 16.54 7.65 1.10
N GLY A 62 15.84 8.71 0.67
CA GLY A 62 15.25 8.80 -0.67
C GLY A 62 14.10 7.82 -0.92
N VAL A 63 13.49 7.25 0.13
CA VAL A 63 12.31 6.39 0.00
C VAL A 63 11.07 7.22 -0.32
N ILE A 64 10.96 8.39 0.29
CA ILE A 64 9.99 9.42 -0.06
C ILE A 64 10.73 10.65 -0.54
N VAL A 65 10.25 11.26 -1.60
CA VAL A 65 10.79 12.52 -2.11
C VAL A 65 9.68 13.56 -2.16
N LYS A 66 10.04 14.79 -1.90
CA LYS A 66 9.17 15.96 -2.01
C LYS A 66 9.70 16.87 -3.13
N GLY A 67 8.80 17.43 -3.93
CA GLY A 67 9.15 18.36 -5.01
C GLY A 67 8.01 19.32 -5.33
N ASP A 68 8.33 20.45 -5.89
CA ASP A 68 7.34 21.45 -6.27
C ASP A 68 6.57 21.06 -7.53
N THR A 69 7.15 20.22 -8.37
CA THR A 69 6.54 19.74 -9.62
C THR A 69 6.51 18.20 -9.68
N LEU A 70 5.60 17.66 -10.50
CA LEU A 70 5.56 16.21 -10.79
C LEU A 70 6.87 15.75 -11.45
N GLU A 71 7.49 16.59 -12.27
CA GLU A 71 8.76 16.31 -12.92
C GLU A 71 9.89 16.13 -11.91
N ASP A 72 9.95 16.97 -10.85
CA ASP A 72 10.98 16.89 -9.82
C ASP A 72 10.91 15.55 -9.07
N VAL A 73 9.72 15.17 -8.60
CA VAL A 73 9.55 13.92 -7.85
C VAL A 73 9.72 12.69 -8.74
N ALA A 74 9.27 12.75 -10.00
CA ALA A 74 9.46 11.68 -10.96
C ALA A 74 10.93 11.44 -11.26
N LYS A 75 11.69 12.48 -11.56
CA LYS A 75 13.14 12.38 -11.79
C LYS A 75 13.89 11.84 -10.60
N ALA A 76 13.55 12.30 -9.38
CA ALA A 76 14.20 11.85 -8.15
C ALA A 76 13.99 10.36 -7.88
N GLN A 77 12.84 9.79 -8.27
CA GLN A 77 12.50 8.37 -8.09
C GLN A 77 12.76 7.51 -9.34
N GLY A 78 13.16 8.12 -10.47
CA GLY A 78 13.38 7.41 -11.74
C GLY A 78 12.08 6.89 -12.36
N VAL A 79 11.00 7.68 -12.27
CA VAL A 79 9.70 7.45 -12.90
C VAL A 79 9.63 8.29 -14.18
N ASP A 80 8.90 7.81 -15.20
CA ASP A 80 8.66 8.60 -16.42
C ASP A 80 7.78 9.83 -16.10
N ALA A 81 8.37 11.01 -16.17
CA ALA A 81 7.70 12.25 -15.79
C ALA A 81 6.59 12.65 -16.75
N ALA A 82 6.75 12.36 -18.05
CA ALA A 82 5.77 12.71 -19.07
C ALA A 82 4.52 11.84 -18.97
N GLU A 83 4.70 10.54 -18.67
CA GLU A 83 3.57 9.63 -18.47
C GLU A 83 2.90 9.88 -17.11
N LEU A 84 3.69 10.15 -16.05
CA LEU A 84 3.15 10.53 -14.75
C LEU A 84 2.22 11.76 -14.85
N GLN A 85 2.60 12.78 -15.62
CA GLN A 85 1.77 13.95 -15.86
C GLN A 85 0.42 13.58 -16.50
N LYS A 86 0.43 12.73 -17.53
CA LYS A 86 -0.81 12.26 -18.20
C LYS A 86 -1.67 11.42 -17.25
N THR A 87 -1.03 10.59 -16.42
CA THR A 87 -1.72 9.77 -15.42
C THR A 87 -2.45 10.65 -14.41
N VAL A 88 -1.83 11.73 -13.92
CA VAL A 88 -2.46 12.70 -13.01
C VAL A 88 -3.60 13.46 -13.69
N GLU A 89 -3.41 13.92 -14.92
CA GLU A 89 -4.48 14.58 -15.70
C GLU A 89 -5.68 13.65 -15.88
N LYS A 90 -5.43 12.39 -16.23
CA LYS A 90 -6.46 11.37 -16.39
C LYS A 90 -7.19 11.08 -15.08
N TRP A 91 -6.44 10.92 -13.98
CA TRP A 91 -7.01 10.75 -12.64
C TRP A 91 -7.91 11.93 -12.25
N ASN A 92 -7.45 13.17 -12.47
CA ASN A 92 -8.21 14.36 -12.14
C ASN A 92 -9.49 14.48 -12.99
N GLN A 93 -9.45 14.02 -14.26
CA GLN A 93 -10.67 13.91 -15.07
C GLN A 93 -11.65 12.88 -14.47
N TYR A 94 -11.16 11.73 -14.00
CA TYR A 94 -12.01 10.73 -13.34
C TYR A 94 -12.63 11.25 -12.03
N CYS A 95 -11.89 12.08 -11.28
CA CYS A 95 -12.44 12.78 -10.12
C CYS A 95 -13.61 13.70 -10.51
N ALA A 96 -13.46 14.47 -11.59
CA ALA A 96 -14.51 15.34 -12.10
C ALA A 96 -15.73 14.58 -12.61
N ASP A 97 -15.52 13.41 -13.23
CA ASP A 97 -16.58 12.55 -13.75
C ASP A 97 -17.24 11.70 -12.64
N GLY A 98 -16.64 11.66 -11.43
CA GLY A 98 -17.10 10.83 -10.29
C GLY A 98 -16.97 9.33 -10.53
N LYS A 99 -16.10 8.89 -11.44
CA LYS A 99 -15.95 7.49 -11.82
C LYS A 99 -14.54 7.19 -12.34
N ASP A 100 -13.95 6.10 -11.85
CA ASP A 100 -12.71 5.50 -12.37
C ASP A 100 -13.05 4.30 -13.30
N PRO A 101 -13.00 4.46 -14.62
CA PRO A 101 -13.31 3.39 -15.55
C PRO A 101 -12.18 2.36 -15.70
N ASP A 102 -10.95 2.69 -15.30
CA ASP A 102 -9.79 1.81 -15.47
C ASP A 102 -9.75 0.70 -14.39
N PHE A 103 -9.90 1.08 -13.13
CA PHE A 103 -9.75 0.15 -12.01
C PHE A 103 -10.95 0.15 -11.05
N GLY A 104 -11.92 1.05 -11.22
CA GLY A 104 -13.12 1.10 -10.40
C GLY A 104 -12.85 1.51 -8.96
N TYR A 105 -12.08 2.58 -8.75
CA TYR A 105 -11.78 3.10 -7.43
C TYR A 105 -13.06 3.24 -6.59
N SER A 106 -13.07 2.65 -5.38
CA SER A 106 -14.32 2.36 -4.65
C SER A 106 -14.67 3.35 -3.53
N ALA A 107 -13.90 4.42 -3.37
CA ALA A 107 -14.14 5.47 -2.38
C ALA A 107 -14.25 6.84 -3.02
N GLU A 108 -14.36 7.88 -2.21
CA GLU A 108 -14.31 9.26 -2.67
C GLU A 108 -12.98 9.55 -3.36
N MET A 109 -13.05 10.08 -4.57
CA MET A 109 -11.88 10.42 -5.37
C MET A 109 -11.55 11.89 -5.19
N ASN A 110 -10.34 12.16 -4.71
CA ASN A 110 -9.83 13.52 -4.58
C ASN A 110 -8.81 13.80 -5.67
N VAL A 111 -8.88 14.99 -6.25
CA VAL A 111 -7.91 15.46 -7.24
C VAL A 111 -6.50 15.48 -6.63
N ILE A 112 -5.51 15.25 -7.45
CA ILE A 112 -4.12 15.59 -7.14
C ILE A 112 -3.95 17.03 -7.65
N GLY A 113 -3.88 17.96 -6.70
CA GLY A 113 -3.88 19.40 -6.95
C GLY A 113 -2.51 19.95 -7.35
N ASP A 114 -2.30 21.22 -7.03
CA ASP A 114 -0.99 21.86 -7.20
C ASP A 114 -0.03 21.41 -6.10
N GLY A 115 1.26 21.32 -6.42
CA GLY A 115 2.29 20.88 -5.46
C GLY A 115 2.37 21.72 -4.17
N PRO A 116 3.25 21.34 -3.26
CA PRO A 116 4.27 20.31 -3.43
C PRO A 116 3.70 18.89 -3.46
N TYR A 117 4.39 18.04 -4.22
CA TYR A 117 4.07 16.64 -4.39
C TYR A 117 5.01 15.75 -3.58
N TYR A 118 4.51 14.57 -3.26
CA TYR A 118 5.27 13.51 -2.61
C TYR A 118 5.20 12.24 -3.46
N LEU A 119 6.33 11.58 -3.65
CA LEU A 119 6.41 10.30 -4.34
C LEU A 119 7.18 9.30 -3.47
N MET A 120 6.47 8.29 -2.96
CA MET A 120 7.00 7.33 -2.01
C MET A 120 7.15 5.96 -2.64
N ALA A 121 8.38 5.42 -2.66
CA ALA A 121 8.65 4.07 -3.14
C ALA A 121 8.05 3.02 -2.20
N CYS A 122 7.30 2.08 -2.76
CA CYS A 122 6.58 1.03 -2.05
C CYS A 122 6.97 -0.35 -2.57
N LYS A 123 7.24 -1.27 -1.63
CA LYS A 123 7.41 -2.71 -1.93
C LYS A 123 6.54 -3.54 -1.00
N PRO A 124 6.02 -4.68 -1.46
CA PRO A 124 5.32 -5.60 -0.57
C PRO A 124 6.23 -6.12 0.53
N ALA A 125 5.72 -6.20 1.74
CA ALA A 125 6.42 -6.76 2.89
C ALA A 125 5.52 -7.74 3.63
N VAL A 126 6.13 -8.73 4.28
CA VAL A 126 5.41 -9.64 5.17
C VAL A 126 5.10 -8.91 6.46
N HIS A 127 3.82 -8.86 6.82
CA HIS A 127 3.35 -8.20 8.03
C HIS A 127 2.63 -9.15 8.98
N TYR A 128 2.01 -10.20 8.44
CA TYR A 128 1.20 -11.14 9.21
C TYR A 128 1.21 -12.52 8.54
N THR A 129 1.26 -13.60 9.34
CA THR A 129 1.10 -14.96 8.85
C THR A 129 -0.37 -15.37 8.87
N MET A 130 -0.92 -15.78 7.71
CA MET A 130 -2.32 -16.20 7.61
C MET A 130 -2.54 -17.61 8.13
N GLY A 131 -1.55 -18.48 7.97
CA GLY A 131 -1.51 -19.83 8.52
C GLY A 131 -0.93 -19.87 9.94
N GLY A 132 -0.91 -21.05 10.54
CA GLY A 132 -0.35 -21.24 11.86
C GLY A 132 -0.67 -22.63 12.42
N LEU A 133 -0.40 -22.80 13.70
CA LEU A 133 -0.70 -24.03 14.41
C LEU A 133 -2.22 -24.25 14.53
N HIS A 134 -2.67 -25.47 14.31
CA HIS A 134 -4.02 -25.88 14.65
C HIS A 134 -4.15 -26.04 16.16
N ILE A 135 -5.20 -25.47 16.74
CA ILE A 135 -5.44 -25.53 18.17
C ILE A 135 -6.88 -25.93 18.49
N THR A 136 -7.10 -26.51 19.67
CA THR A 136 -8.44 -26.70 20.25
C THR A 136 -9.00 -25.37 20.79
N PRO A 137 -10.30 -25.29 21.15
CA PRO A 137 -10.86 -24.13 21.88
C PRO A 137 -10.13 -23.84 23.20
N GLU A 138 -9.49 -24.85 23.80
CA GLU A 138 -8.70 -24.75 25.02
C GLU A 138 -7.24 -24.35 24.74
N ALA A 139 -6.92 -23.97 23.50
CA ALA A 139 -5.60 -23.55 23.04
C ALA A 139 -4.52 -24.65 22.98
N GLU A 140 -4.87 -25.91 23.08
CA GLU A 140 -3.94 -27.02 22.90
C GLU A 140 -3.56 -27.20 21.45
N VAL A 141 -2.27 -27.31 21.13
CA VAL A 141 -1.78 -27.54 19.77
C VAL A 141 -2.08 -28.96 19.33
N LEU A 142 -2.57 -29.09 18.11
CA LEU A 142 -2.91 -30.38 17.49
C LEU A 142 -1.76 -30.90 16.61
N THR A 143 -1.58 -32.22 16.60
CA THR A 143 -0.79 -32.90 15.55
C THR A 143 -1.51 -32.79 14.19
N VAL A 144 -0.84 -33.20 13.12
CA VAL A 144 -1.45 -33.25 11.77
C VAL A 144 -2.64 -34.23 11.68
N GLU A 145 -2.69 -35.22 12.60
CA GLU A 145 -3.78 -36.18 12.74
C GLU A 145 -4.95 -35.63 13.60
N GLY A 146 -4.82 -34.41 14.14
CA GLY A 146 -5.85 -33.77 14.95
C GLY A 146 -5.86 -34.16 16.42
N THR A 147 -4.78 -34.74 16.95
CA THR A 147 -4.66 -35.13 18.36
C THR A 147 -3.93 -34.06 19.15
N PRO A 148 -4.42 -33.61 20.34
CA PRO A 148 -3.72 -32.67 21.19
C PRO A 148 -2.33 -33.14 21.59
N ILE A 149 -1.34 -32.26 21.50
CA ILE A 149 0.02 -32.49 21.97
C ILE A 149 0.06 -32.11 23.47
N ALA A 150 0.24 -33.06 24.33
CA ALA A 150 0.20 -32.85 25.78
C ALA A 150 1.21 -31.78 26.24
N GLY A 151 0.73 -30.77 26.96
CA GLY A 151 1.54 -29.67 27.49
C GLY A 151 1.96 -28.59 26.47
N LEU A 152 1.52 -28.67 25.20
CA LEU A 152 1.81 -27.68 24.21
C LEU A 152 0.58 -26.81 23.92
N TYR A 153 0.70 -25.51 24.14
CA TYR A 153 -0.36 -24.53 23.92
C TYR A 153 0.10 -23.42 23.00
N ALA A 154 -0.83 -22.82 22.23
CA ALA A 154 -0.55 -21.68 21.38
C ALA A 154 -1.73 -20.71 21.35
N ALA A 155 -1.42 -19.41 21.25
CA ALA A 155 -2.41 -18.34 21.09
C ALA A 155 -1.86 -17.19 20.27
N GLY A 156 -2.76 -16.33 19.75
CA GLY A 156 -2.41 -15.16 18.94
C GLY A 156 -2.12 -15.52 17.47
N GLU A 157 -1.24 -14.78 16.84
CA GLU A 157 -0.93 -14.92 15.40
C GLU A 157 -0.44 -16.31 15.04
N VAL A 158 0.40 -16.91 15.88
CA VAL A 158 0.98 -18.25 15.67
C VAL A 158 -0.07 -19.37 15.61
N ALA A 159 -1.23 -19.17 16.21
CA ALA A 159 -2.31 -20.15 16.19
C ALA A 159 -3.09 -20.22 14.87
N GLY A 160 -2.84 -19.32 13.91
CA GLY A 160 -3.53 -19.30 12.62
C GLY A 160 -5.05 -19.11 12.71
N HIS A 161 -5.75 -19.42 11.63
CA HIS A 161 -7.23 -19.52 11.51
C HIS A 161 -8.09 -18.26 11.74
N LYS A 162 -7.58 -17.19 12.37
CA LYS A 162 -8.37 -16.00 12.66
C LYS A 162 -8.70 -15.15 11.43
N MET A 163 -7.80 -15.15 10.45
CA MET A 163 -7.83 -14.20 9.33
C MET A 163 -8.25 -14.81 7.99
N GLY A 164 -8.47 -16.11 7.92
CA GLY A 164 -8.71 -16.79 6.64
C GLY A 164 -7.52 -16.59 5.69
N THR A 165 -7.79 -16.12 4.49
CA THR A 165 -6.76 -15.91 3.44
C THR A 165 -6.23 -14.48 3.38
N ASN A 166 -6.81 -13.55 4.14
CA ASN A 166 -6.40 -12.14 4.14
C ASN A 166 -6.64 -11.49 5.51
N ARG A 167 -5.68 -10.68 5.97
CA ARG A 167 -5.75 -10.01 7.26
C ARG A 167 -6.82 -8.91 7.25
N LEU A 168 -7.70 -8.94 8.25
CA LEU A 168 -8.75 -7.91 8.42
C LEU A 168 -8.28 -6.63 9.12
N GLY A 169 -7.04 -6.60 9.61
CA GLY A 169 -6.48 -5.46 10.34
C GLY A 169 -6.76 -5.50 11.84
N SER A 170 -5.99 -4.76 12.60
CA SER A 170 -6.16 -4.53 14.07
C SER A 170 -6.37 -5.78 14.94
N CYS A 171 -5.80 -6.91 14.56
CA CYS A 171 -5.92 -8.16 15.29
C CYS A 171 -4.57 -8.64 15.77
#